data_ecb736f1c5258679e87c05316135dd95
#
_entry.id   ecb736f1c5258679e87c05316135dd95
#
_cell.length_a   1.000
_cell.length_b   1.000
_cell.length_c   1.000
_cell.angle_alpha   90.00
_cell.angle_beta   90.00
_cell.angle_gamma   90.00
#
_symmetry.space_group_name_H-M   'P 1'
#
loop_
_entity.id
_entity.type
_entity.pdbx_description
1 polymer ?
#
loop_
_entity_poly.entity_id
_entity_poly.type
_entity_poly.pdbx_seq_one_letter_code
_entity_poly.pdbx_strand_id
1 'polypeptide(L)'
;MNNTFFTIRRLSLIAVLGMAAQAHAGDVVVVMAAGAAPLTKDKVASVYIGRSNDLKPVDLPDSSATREAFYKKATDRDQSQIKSLWARLAFTGQAQPPKVAADAAAVKKAVAADPKAIGYIDKADVDDTVKIVLTLE
;
A
#
# COMPACT_ATOMS: atom_id res chain seq x y z
N MET A 1 -71.55 26.71 -0.24
CA MET A 1 -70.76 26.03 -1.29
C MET A 1 -69.32 26.32 -1.04
N ASN A 2 -68.67 25.45 -0.29
CA ASN A 2 -67.25 25.64 0.08
C ASN A 2 -66.40 24.55 -0.56
N ASN A 3 -65.68 24.97 -1.57
CA ASN A 3 -64.65 24.10 -2.18
C ASN A 3 -63.35 24.32 -1.45
N THR A 4 -63.02 23.37 -0.59
CA THR A 4 -61.72 23.31 0.06
C THR A 4 -60.77 22.50 -0.80
N PHE A 5 -59.87 23.15 -1.50
CA PHE A 5 -58.78 22.49 -2.23
C PHE A 5 -57.72 22.04 -1.24
N PHE A 6 -57.62 20.77 -1.05
CA PHE A 6 -56.51 20.15 -0.32
C PHE A 6 -55.28 20.07 -1.22
N THR A 7 -54.32 20.95 -0.99
CA THR A 7 -53.06 20.93 -1.69
C THR A 7 -52.13 19.91 -0.99
N ILE A 8 -52.00 18.75 -1.57
CA ILE A 8 -51.03 17.73 -1.10
C ILE A 8 -49.64 18.17 -1.52
N ARG A 9 -48.90 18.72 -0.58
CA ARG A 9 -47.45 18.94 -0.73
C ARG A 9 -46.76 17.57 -0.70
N ARG A 10 -46.34 17.09 -1.87
CA ARG A 10 -45.45 15.93 -1.97
C ARG A 10 -44.07 16.35 -1.47
N LEU A 11 -43.72 15.93 -0.27
CA LEU A 11 -42.33 15.95 0.21
C LEU A 11 -41.54 14.92 -0.57
N SER A 12 -40.76 15.35 -1.52
CA SER A 12 -39.75 14.48 -2.17
C SER A 12 -38.61 14.27 -1.20
N LEU A 13 -38.59 13.10 -0.56
CA LEU A 13 -37.47 12.63 0.24
C LEU A 13 -36.34 12.26 -0.73
N ILE A 14 -35.36 13.14 -0.91
CA ILE A 14 -34.15 12.84 -1.63
C ILE A 14 -33.30 11.97 -0.70
N ALA A 15 -33.35 10.69 -0.91
CA ALA A 15 -32.39 9.77 -0.30
C ALA A 15 -31.02 10.01 -0.93
N VAL A 16 -30.19 10.77 -0.27
CA VAL A 16 -28.76 10.84 -0.59
C VAL A 16 -28.17 9.48 -0.20
N LEU A 17 -28.06 8.60 -1.18
CA LEU A 17 -27.30 7.37 -1.03
C LEU A 17 -25.82 7.80 -0.95
N GLY A 18 -25.31 7.95 0.26
CA GLY A 18 -23.88 8.10 0.49
C GLY A 18 -23.21 6.82 0.00
N MET A 19 -22.61 6.86 -1.19
CA MET A 19 -21.67 5.85 -1.59
C MET A 19 -20.48 5.98 -0.65
N ALA A 20 -20.46 5.15 0.39
CA ALA A 20 -19.23 4.89 1.12
C ALA A 20 -18.26 4.28 0.11
N ALA A 21 -17.29 5.07 -0.33
CA ALA A 21 -16.17 4.55 -1.09
C ALA A 21 -15.49 3.52 -0.19
N GLN A 22 -15.74 2.24 -0.43
CA GLN A 22 -14.99 1.20 0.19
C GLN A 22 -13.55 1.33 -0.35
N ALA A 23 -12.62 1.68 0.55
CA ALA A 23 -11.22 1.63 0.24
C ALA A 23 -10.83 0.15 0.05
N HIS A 24 -11.01 -0.36 -1.16
CA HIS A 24 -10.38 -1.60 -1.55
C HIS A 24 -8.90 -1.30 -1.68
N ALA A 25 -8.05 -1.98 -0.89
CA ALA A 25 -6.66 -2.13 -1.24
C ALA A 25 -6.66 -2.80 -2.62
N GLY A 26 -6.38 -2.04 -3.68
CA GLY A 26 -6.26 -2.54 -5.04
C GLY A 26 -5.08 -3.49 -5.17
N ASP A 27 -4.77 -3.87 -6.40
CA ASP A 27 -3.57 -4.66 -6.67
C ASP A 27 -2.34 -3.91 -6.16
N VAL A 28 -1.50 -4.60 -5.42
CA VAL A 28 -0.25 -4.07 -4.91
C VAL A 28 0.86 -4.38 -5.90
N VAL A 29 1.65 -3.38 -6.24
CA VAL A 29 2.82 -3.54 -7.10
C VAL A 29 4.09 -3.15 -6.36
N VAL A 30 5.16 -3.87 -6.64
CA VAL A 30 6.50 -3.54 -6.17
C VAL A 30 7.19 -2.68 -7.22
N VAL A 31 7.78 -1.60 -6.78
CA VAL A 31 8.38 -0.58 -7.66
C VAL A 31 9.83 -0.31 -7.30
N MET A 32 10.60 0.02 -8.32
CA MET A 32 11.99 0.46 -8.23
C MET A 32 12.23 1.62 -9.20
N ALA A 33 13.43 2.18 -9.20
CA ALA A 33 13.83 3.20 -10.16
C ALA A 33 13.75 2.67 -11.62
N ALA A 34 13.64 3.59 -12.57
CA ALA A 34 13.67 3.28 -13.99
C ALA A 34 14.94 2.46 -14.34
N GLY A 35 14.78 1.46 -15.21
CA GLY A 35 15.86 0.57 -15.60
C GLY A 35 16.09 -0.66 -14.71
N ALA A 36 15.36 -0.81 -13.60
CA ALA A 36 15.44 -2.00 -12.77
C ALA A 36 14.91 -3.24 -13.50
N ALA A 37 15.51 -4.40 -13.23
CA ALA A 37 15.03 -5.67 -13.74
C ALA A 37 13.85 -6.21 -12.92
N PRO A 38 12.95 -7.00 -13.53
CA PRO A 38 11.89 -7.67 -12.78
C PRO A 38 12.43 -8.53 -11.63
N LEU A 39 11.69 -8.60 -10.54
CA LEU A 39 12.01 -9.40 -9.37
C LEU A 39 11.00 -10.52 -9.15
N THR A 40 11.44 -11.59 -8.50
CA THR A 40 10.56 -12.65 -8.05
C THR A 40 9.91 -12.32 -6.71
N LYS A 41 8.78 -12.93 -6.41
CA LYS A 41 8.12 -12.83 -5.11
C LYS A 41 9.06 -13.21 -3.95
N ASP A 42 9.81 -14.29 -4.11
CA ASP A 42 10.75 -14.77 -3.10
C ASP A 42 11.88 -13.77 -2.83
N LYS A 43 12.38 -13.11 -3.86
CA LYS A 43 13.40 -12.05 -3.69
C LYS A 43 12.85 -10.87 -2.92
N VAL A 44 11.66 -10.40 -3.29
CA VAL A 44 10.98 -9.29 -2.58
C VAL A 44 10.69 -9.68 -1.13
N ALA A 45 10.13 -10.86 -0.88
CA ALA A 45 9.91 -11.35 0.47
C ALA A 45 11.19 -11.36 1.29
N SER A 46 12.28 -11.87 0.74
CA SER A 46 13.59 -11.95 1.43
C SER A 46 14.11 -10.58 1.87
N VAL A 47 13.92 -9.56 1.05
CA VAL A 47 14.31 -8.18 1.39
C VAL A 47 13.47 -7.66 2.56
N TYR A 48 12.14 -7.82 2.49
CA TYR A 48 11.23 -7.25 3.50
C TYR A 48 11.16 -8.03 4.81
N ILE A 49 11.69 -9.25 4.88
CA ILE A 49 11.82 -10.01 6.13
C ILE A 49 13.25 -10.04 6.68
N GLY A 50 14.16 -9.26 6.10
CA GLY A 50 15.51 -9.09 6.61
C GLY A 50 16.49 -10.23 6.28
N ARG A 51 16.17 -11.09 5.33
CA ARG A 51 17.05 -12.16 4.85
C ARG A 51 18.03 -11.72 3.78
N SER A 52 17.74 -10.64 3.09
CA SER A 52 18.59 -10.06 2.05
C SER A 52 18.74 -8.57 2.31
N ASN A 53 19.94 -8.07 2.16
CA ASN A 53 20.29 -6.66 2.33
C ASN A 53 20.84 -6.01 1.04
N ASP A 54 20.59 -6.66 -0.09
CA ASP A 54 21.03 -6.16 -1.40
C ASP A 54 20.30 -4.90 -1.83
N LEU A 55 19.07 -4.76 -1.36
CA LEU A 55 18.17 -3.65 -1.64
C LEU A 55 17.80 -2.92 -0.35
N LYS A 56 17.38 -1.67 -0.50
CA LYS A 56 16.95 -0.81 0.61
C LYS A 56 15.43 -0.74 0.61
N PRO A 57 14.73 -1.50 1.46
CA PRO A 57 13.28 -1.51 1.47
C PRO A 57 12.72 -0.20 2.03
N VAL A 58 11.70 0.31 1.37
CA VAL A 58 10.86 1.42 1.82
C VAL A 58 9.49 0.86 2.17
N ASP A 59 8.99 1.20 3.33
CA ASP A 59 7.73 0.71 3.87
C ASP A 59 6.70 1.84 3.98
N LEU A 60 5.46 1.48 4.21
CA LEU A 60 4.37 2.40 4.53
C LEU A 60 4.05 2.33 6.03
N PRO A 61 3.31 3.31 6.58
CA PRO A 61 2.91 3.28 7.99
C PRO A 61 2.05 2.08 8.35
N ASP A 62 2.06 1.67 9.61
CA ASP A 62 1.27 0.55 10.14
C ASP A 62 -0.22 0.65 9.84
N SER A 63 -0.76 1.87 9.76
CA SER A 63 -2.16 2.13 9.44
C SER A 63 -2.52 1.94 7.96
N SER A 64 -1.55 1.70 7.09
CA SER A 64 -1.77 1.56 5.65
C SER A 64 -2.40 0.21 5.31
N ALA A 65 -3.56 0.24 4.64
CA ALA A 65 -4.19 -0.95 4.09
C ALA A 65 -3.33 -1.60 2.98
N THR A 66 -2.61 -0.79 2.22
CA THR A 66 -1.66 -1.26 1.20
C THR A 66 -0.51 -2.04 1.84
N ARG A 67 -0.01 -1.61 2.99
CA ARG A 67 1.02 -2.30 3.76
C ARG A 67 0.53 -3.68 4.23
N GLU A 68 -0.66 -3.75 4.79
CA GLU A 68 -1.26 -5.02 5.22
C GLU A 68 -1.39 -6.01 4.05
N ALA A 69 -1.95 -5.54 2.93
CA ALA A 69 -2.09 -6.35 1.72
C ALA A 69 -0.73 -6.80 1.16
N PHE A 70 0.26 -5.91 1.16
CA PHE A 70 1.60 -6.23 0.69
C PHE A 70 2.24 -7.36 1.48
N TYR A 71 2.33 -7.25 2.79
CA TYR A 71 2.97 -8.30 3.60
C TYR A 71 2.22 -9.62 3.53
N LYS A 72 0.90 -9.60 3.49
CA LYS A 72 0.11 -10.82 3.34
C LYS A 72 0.39 -11.50 2.01
N LYS A 73 0.38 -10.76 0.92
CA LYS A 73 0.59 -11.30 -0.44
C LYS A 73 2.05 -11.69 -0.70
N ALA A 74 3.00 -10.91 -0.25
CA ALA A 74 4.42 -11.13 -0.51
C ALA A 74 5.06 -12.16 0.44
N THR A 75 4.63 -12.21 1.71
CA THR A 75 5.30 -12.96 2.76
C THR A 75 4.42 -13.98 3.48
N ASP A 76 3.12 -14.02 3.19
CA ASP A 76 2.08 -14.79 3.92
C ASP A 76 2.03 -14.48 5.43
N ARG A 77 2.47 -13.29 5.83
CA ARG A 77 2.51 -12.83 7.22
C ARG A 77 1.58 -11.65 7.43
N ASP A 78 0.95 -11.58 8.60
CA ASP A 78 0.22 -10.40 9.03
C ASP A 78 1.15 -9.33 9.63
N GLN A 79 0.60 -8.15 9.88
CA GLN A 79 1.38 -7.02 10.43
C GLN A 79 1.95 -7.29 11.82
N SER A 80 1.24 -8.07 12.65
CA SER A 80 1.71 -8.45 13.99
C SER A 80 2.95 -9.33 13.91
N GLN A 81 2.95 -10.30 13.01
CA GLN A 81 4.11 -11.17 12.75
C GLN A 81 5.31 -10.41 12.20
N ILE A 82 5.07 -9.47 11.29
CA ILE A 82 6.13 -8.61 10.73
C ILE A 82 6.72 -7.69 11.80
N LYS A 83 5.88 -7.08 12.62
CA LYS A 83 6.32 -6.23 13.74
C LYS A 83 7.20 -6.99 14.73
N SER A 84 6.80 -8.19 15.10
CA SER A 84 7.56 -9.07 16.00
C SER A 84 8.88 -9.51 15.38
N LEU A 85 8.89 -9.82 14.09
CA LEU A 85 10.10 -10.19 13.35
C LEU A 85 11.14 -9.06 13.38
N TRP A 86 10.72 -7.85 13.02
CA TRP A 86 11.64 -6.70 12.99
C TRP A 86 12.10 -6.26 14.36
N ALA A 87 11.25 -6.33 15.37
CA ALA A 87 11.67 -6.08 16.76
C ALA A 87 12.79 -7.01 17.19
N ARG A 88 12.69 -8.30 16.87
CA ARG A 88 13.72 -9.29 17.15
C ARG A 88 15.02 -9.02 16.38
N LEU A 89 14.93 -8.77 15.08
CA LEU A 89 16.10 -8.52 14.23
C LEU A 89 16.84 -7.24 14.63
N ALA A 90 16.10 -6.18 14.95
CA ALA A 90 16.68 -4.92 15.43
C ALA A 90 17.34 -5.09 16.80
N PHE A 91 16.70 -5.81 17.73
CA PHE A 91 17.24 -6.06 19.07
C PHE A 91 18.55 -6.86 19.03
N THR A 92 18.66 -7.84 18.13
CA THR A 92 19.89 -8.64 17.97
C THR A 92 20.95 -7.99 17.09
N GLY A 93 20.66 -6.83 16.48
CA GLY A 93 21.55 -6.14 15.56
C GLY A 93 21.74 -6.83 14.21
N GLN A 94 20.92 -7.81 13.86
CA GLN A 94 21.04 -8.57 12.62
C GLN A 94 20.58 -7.79 11.38
N ALA A 95 19.58 -6.94 11.52
CA ALA A 95 19.07 -6.09 10.45
C ALA A 95 18.37 -4.86 11.03
N GLN A 96 18.23 -3.82 10.20
CA GLN A 96 17.47 -2.64 10.55
C GLN A 96 16.10 -2.68 9.83
N PRO A 97 15.02 -2.21 10.49
CA PRO A 97 13.71 -2.14 9.86
C PRO A 97 13.73 -1.28 8.59
N PRO A 98 12.82 -1.55 7.64
CA PRO A 98 12.66 -0.70 6.48
C PRO A 98 12.38 0.77 6.86
N LYS A 99 12.85 1.69 6.02
CA LYS A 99 12.52 3.10 6.17
C LYS A 99 11.05 3.33 5.85
N VAL A 100 10.33 4.01 6.72
CA VAL A 100 8.91 4.32 6.54
C VAL A 100 8.74 5.61 5.76
N ALA A 101 7.98 5.55 4.65
CA ALA A 101 7.51 6.70 3.90
C ALA A 101 6.06 7.01 4.30
N ALA A 102 5.66 8.28 4.25
CA ALA A 102 4.35 8.72 4.73
C ALA A 102 3.17 8.23 3.86
N ASP A 103 3.39 8.12 2.55
CA ASP A 103 2.37 7.78 1.56
C ASP A 103 3.01 7.26 0.25
N ALA A 104 2.16 6.93 -0.74
CA ALA A 104 2.63 6.45 -2.05
C ALA A 104 3.51 7.47 -2.78
N ALA A 105 3.22 8.75 -2.67
CA ALA A 105 4.04 9.79 -3.28
C ALA A 105 5.46 9.83 -2.70
N ALA A 106 5.59 9.69 -1.38
CA ALA A 106 6.87 9.61 -0.70
C ALA A 106 7.65 8.33 -1.05
N VAL A 107 6.96 7.20 -1.19
CA VAL A 107 7.56 5.94 -1.68
C VAL A 107 8.13 6.13 -3.08
N LYS A 108 7.37 6.68 -4.01
CA LYS A 108 7.82 6.92 -5.40
C LYS A 108 9.04 7.84 -5.44
N LYS A 109 9.04 8.90 -4.65
CA LYS A 109 10.17 9.83 -4.57
C LYS A 109 11.44 9.14 -4.05
N ALA A 110 11.34 8.36 -2.98
CA ALA A 110 12.47 7.63 -2.40
C ALA A 110 13.05 6.60 -3.37
N VAL A 111 12.18 5.87 -4.04
CA VAL A 111 12.55 4.81 -4.99
C VAL A 111 13.16 5.40 -6.28
N ALA A 112 12.61 6.48 -6.80
CA ALA A 112 13.14 7.14 -8.00
C ALA A 112 14.54 7.75 -7.76
N ALA A 113 14.86 8.13 -6.53
CA ALA A 113 16.12 8.78 -6.17
C ALA A 113 17.28 7.81 -5.93
N ASP A 114 17.02 6.52 -5.70
CA ASP A 114 18.03 5.52 -5.36
C ASP A 114 17.78 4.21 -6.13
N PRO A 115 18.68 3.79 -7.02
CA PRO A 115 18.50 2.55 -7.79
C PRO A 115 18.49 1.28 -6.94
N LYS A 116 18.93 1.32 -5.69
CA LYS A 116 18.84 0.21 -4.74
C LYS A 116 17.60 0.24 -3.87
N ALA A 117 16.84 1.34 -3.88
CA ALA A 117 15.60 1.42 -3.13
C ALA A 117 14.50 0.58 -3.79
N ILE A 118 13.75 -0.12 -2.97
CA ILE A 118 12.59 -0.90 -3.36
C ILE A 118 11.40 -0.48 -2.51
N GLY A 119 10.24 -0.31 -3.12
CA GLY A 119 9.01 0.05 -2.44
C GLY A 119 7.82 -0.70 -3.01
N TYR A 120 6.67 -0.49 -2.42
CA TYR A 120 5.41 -1.00 -2.92
C TYR A 120 4.33 0.07 -2.79
N ILE A 121 3.41 0.09 -3.71
CA ILE A 121 2.27 1.02 -3.77
C ILE A 121 1.07 0.32 -4.40
N ASP A 122 -0.11 0.92 -4.31
CA ASP A 122 -1.24 0.50 -5.11
C ASP A 122 -0.95 0.74 -6.59
N LYS A 123 -1.41 -0.18 -7.43
CA LYS A 123 -1.24 -0.06 -8.88
C LYS A 123 -1.81 1.24 -9.44
N ALA A 124 -2.89 1.74 -8.84
CA ALA A 124 -3.51 3.01 -9.23
C ALA A 124 -2.59 4.24 -9.02
N ASP A 125 -1.58 4.13 -8.14
CA ASP A 125 -0.65 5.21 -7.82
C ASP A 125 0.62 5.19 -8.68
N VAL A 126 0.79 4.22 -9.57
CA VAL A 126 1.95 4.10 -10.44
C VAL A 126 1.95 5.21 -11.50
N ASP A 127 3.12 5.79 -11.72
CA ASP A 127 3.37 6.78 -12.77
C ASP A 127 4.73 6.52 -13.44
N ASP A 128 5.15 7.41 -14.33
CA ASP A 128 6.37 7.27 -15.11
C ASP A 128 7.66 7.43 -14.29
N THR A 129 7.57 7.83 -13.01
CA THR A 129 8.74 8.05 -12.15
C THR A 129 9.32 6.76 -11.60
N VAL A 130 8.56 5.68 -11.62
CA VAL A 130 8.96 4.37 -11.09
C VAL A 130 8.63 3.26 -12.07
N LYS A 131 9.33 2.12 -11.93
CA LYS A 131 9.09 0.91 -12.72
C LYS A 131 8.50 -0.17 -11.84
N ILE A 132 7.43 -0.82 -12.32
CA ILE A 132 6.88 -2.03 -11.71
C ILE A 132 7.85 -3.19 -11.96
N VAL A 133 8.35 -3.80 -10.89
CA VAL A 133 9.25 -4.98 -10.95
C VAL A 133 8.56 -6.26 -10.55
N LEU A 134 7.39 -6.18 -9.91
CA LEU A 134 6.55 -7.31 -9.53
C LEU A 134 5.11 -6.83 -9.29
N THR A 135 4.15 -7.58 -9.78
CA THR A 135 2.73 -7.42 -9.42
C THR A 135 2.32 -8.53 -8.46
N LEU A 136 1.71 -8.16 -7.33
CA LEU A 136 1.19 -9.11 -6.33
C LEU A 136 -0.32 -9.26 -6.52
N GLU A 137 -0.75 -10.46 -6.84
CA GLU A 137 -2.15 -10.85 -7.02
C GLU A 137 -2.75 -11.45 -5.75
#